data_062c27878a0a334f7598eb36e4f52684
#
_entry.id   062c27878a0a334f7598eb36e4f52684
#
_cell.length_a   1.000
_cell.length_b   1.000
_cell.length_c   1.000
_cell.angle_alpha   90.00
_cell.angle_beta   90.00
_cell.angle_gamma   90.00
#
_symmetry.space_group_name_H-M   'P 1'
#
loop_
_entity.id
_entity.type
_entity.pdbx_description
1 polymer ?
#
loop_
_entity_poly.entity_id
_entity_poly.type
_entity_poly.pdbx_seq_one_letter_code
_entity_poly.pdbx_strand_id
1 'polypeptide(L)'
;MDKITEEWLNELGNNKLSGPDIDRSLAYAKDLLQGLSTIRTFSQGVTIFGSARTPETDKYYIKTQELGRLLAENGHPVITGGGPGIMEAANRGSYEYGGRSVGLNIKLPFEQHANQYLTDEMEFHYFFARKVMLVMASKAYAFFPGGLGTLDELSEVLLLIQTGKMPKMPFFFVGKSY
;
A
#
# COMPACT_ATOMS: atom_id res chain seq x y z
N MET A 1 27.58 -13.90 -5.85
CA MET A 1 27.29 -12.73 -4.98
C MET A 1 28.07 -11.60 -5.62
N ASP A 2 27.46 -10.45 -5.83
CA ASP A 2 28.17 -9.33 -6.44
C ASP A 2 29.09 -8.62 -5.42
N LYS A 3 30.02 -7.83 -5.94
CA LYS A 3 31.04 -7.13 -5.13
C LYS A 3 30.42 -6.19 -4.07
N ILE A 4 29.26 -5.59 -4.38
CA ILE A 4 28.53 -4.70 -3.47
C ILE A 4 28.00 -5.48 -2.28
N THR A 5 27.46 -6.68 -2.51
CA THR A 5 26.95 -7.56 -1.45
C THR A 5 28.09 -8.04 -0.52
N GLU A 6 29.27 -8.33 -1.06
CA GLU A 6 30.45 -8.73 -0.26
C GLU A 6 30.99 -7.58 0.58
N GLU A 7 31.09 -6.37 0.01
CA GLU A 7 31.49 -5.17 0.76
C GLU A 7 30.52 -4.88 1.90
N TRP A 8 29.22 -4.96 1.64
CA TRP A 8 28.17 -4.79 2.65
C TRP A 8 28.25 -5.81 3.79
N LEU A 9 28.45 -7.09 3.47
CA LEU A 9 28.57 -8.13 4.47
C LEU A 9 29.84 -7.96 5.32
N ASN A 10 30.95 -7.48 4.73
CA ASN A 10 32.17 -7.19 5.44
C ASN A 10 32.01 -5.94 6.36
N GLU A 11 31.31 -4.91 5.92
CA GLU A 11 30.98 -3.74 6.77
C GLU A 11 30.06 -4.14 7.93
N LEU A 12 29.06 -4.97 7.70
CA LEU A 12 28.17 -5.50 8.74
C LEU A 12 28.92 -6.38 9.74
N GLY A 13 29.88 -7.18 9.28
CA GLY A 13 30.74 -8.01 10.14
C GLY A 13 31.70 -7.20 11.02
N ASN A 14 32.11 -6.00 10.58
CA ASN A 14 32.97 -5.10 11.33
C ASN A 14 32.18 -4.17 12.30
N ASN A 15 30.89 -3.94 12.05
CA ASN A 15 29.99 -3.25 12.96
C ASN A 15 29.53 -4.23 14.04
N LYS A 16 29.81 -3.91 15.30
CA LYS A 16 29.35 -4.69 16.47
C LYS A 16 27.83 -4.52 16.66
N LEU A 17 27.03 -5.05 15.71
CA LEU A 17 25.59 -5.14 15.90
C LEU A 17 25.29 -6.14 17.02
N SER A 18 24.42 -5.76 17.93
CA SER A 18 23.91 -6.67 18.96
C SER A 18 23.00 -7.73 18.33
N GLY A 19 22.82 -8.88 19.01
CA GLY A 19 21.84 -9.89 18.57
C GLY A 19 20.44 -9.29 18.28
N PRO A 20 19.89 -8.44 19.17
CA PRO A 20 18.61 -7.76 18.93
C PRO A 20 18.58 -6.87 17.68
N ASP A 21 19.68 -6.23 17.30
CA ASP A 21 19.73 -5.41 16.08
C ASP A 21 19.70 -6.27 14.83
N ILE A 22 20.37 -7.42 14.87
CA ILE A 22 20.37 -8.41 13.78
C ILE A 22 18.95 -8.96 13.62
N ASP A 23 18.30 -9.40 14.71
CA ASP A 23 16.95 -9.94 14.67
C ASP A 23 15.94 -8.93 14.11
N ARG A 24 16.06 -7.66 14.50
CA ARG A 24 15.24 -6.58 13.98
C ARG A 24 15.46 -6.36 12.48
N SER A 25 16.70 -6.36 12.03
CA SER A 25 17.05 -6.21 10.61
C SER A 25 16.52 -7.35 9.76
N LEU A 26 16.59 -8.58 10.27
CA LEU A 26 16.01 -9.75 9.61
C LEU A 26 14.49 -9.67 9.53
N ALA A 27 13.83 -9.17 10.56
CA ALA A 27 12.37 -8.96 10.55
C ALA A 27 11.96 -7.90 9.51
N TYR A 28 12.72 -6.81 9.37
CA TYR A 28 12.52 -5.81 8.31
C TYR A 28 12.68 -6.41 6.91
N ALA A 29 13.76 -7.17 6.72
CA ALA A 29 14.03 -7.85 5.45
C ALA A 29 12.92 -8.82 5.08
N LYS A 30 12.37 -9.56 6.06
CA LYS A 30 11.26 -10.49 5.85
C LYS A 30 10.01 -9.77 5.32
N ASP A 31 9.57 -8.68 5.97
CA ASP A 31 8.42 -7.88 5.52
C ASP A 31 8.61 -7.37 4.08
N LEU A 32 9.80 -6.84 3.77
CA LEU A 32 10.13 -6.35 2.43
C LEU A 32 10.12 -7.46 1.38
N LEU A 33 10.74 -8.61 1.66
CA LEU A 33 10.81 -9.73 0.72
C LEU A 33 9.43 -10.34 0.46
N GLN A 34 8.61 -10.51 1.49
CA GLN A 34 7.24 -10.99 1.34
C GLN A 34 6.40 -9.98 0.54
N GLY A 35 6.52 -8.69 0.84
CA GLY A 35 5.86 -7.63 0.09
C GLY A 35 6.22 -7.64 -1.39
N LEU A 36 7.51 -7.67 -1.72
CA LEU A 36 7.99 -7.74 -3.09
C LEU A 36 7.48 -8.98 -3.84
N SER A 37 7.46 -10.15 -3.18
CA SER A 37 6.93 -11.36 -3.79
C SER A 37 5.44 -11.24 -4.12
N THR A 38 4.67 -10.59 -3.25
CA THR A 38 3.24 -10.37 -3.42
C THR A 38 2.95 -9.39 -4.56
N ILE A 39 3.58 -8.18 -4.54
CA ILE A 39 3.29 -7.16 -5.54
C ILE A 39 3.75 -7.52 -6.96
N ARG A 40 4.73 -8.43 -7.10
CA ARG A 40 5.16 -8.95 -8.41
C ARG A 40 4.12 -9.80 -9.12
N THR A 41 3.12 -10.32 -8.39
CA THR A 41 2.08 -11.15 -8.97
C THR A 41 1.02 -10.34 -9.72
N PHE A 42 1.04 -9.03 -9.61
CA PHE A 42 0.12 -8.14 -10.31
C PHE A 42 0.86 -6.91 -10.87
N SER A 43 0.40 -6.43 -12.00
CA SER A 43 0.88 -5.23 -12.68
C SER A 43 -0.28 -4.28 -12.96
N GLN A 44 0.03 -3.03 -13.27
CA GLN A 44 -0.98 -2.02 -13.62
C GLN A 44 -1.99 -1.73 -12.49
N GLY A 45 -1.62 -1.96 -11.24
CA GLY A 45 -2.47 -1.69 -10.09
C GLY A 45 -2.72 -0.19 -9.88
N VAL A 46 -3.86 0.14 -9.28
CA VAL A 46 -4.20 1.48 -8.83
C VAL A 46 -4.35 1.47 -7.31
N THR A 47 -3.54 2.27 -6.63
CA THR A 47 -3.66 2.39 -5.16
C THR A 47 -4.60 3.52 -4.80
N ILE A 48 -5.54 3.21 -3.91
CA ILE A 48 -6.56 4.13 -3.43
C ILE A 48 -6.34 4.38 -1.94
N PHE A 49 -6.21 5.66 -1.60
CA PHE A 49 -6.02 6.16 -0.24
C PHE A 49 -7.21 7.01 0.20
N GLY A 50 -7.54 6.95 1.49
CA GLY A 50 -8.61 7.75 2.07
C GLY A 50 -8.92 7.36 3.52
N SER A 51 -9.92 8.01 4.09
CA SER A 51 -10.30 7.81 5.48
C SER A 51 -10.84 6.40 5.78
N ALA A 52 -10.32 5.78 6.82
CA ALA A 52 -10.86 4.52 7.36
C ALA A 52 -12.21 4.71 8.11
N ARG A 53 -12.65 5.97 8.30
CA ARG A 53 -13.87 6.31 9.06
C ARG A 53 -15.04 6.75 8.19
N THR A 54 -14.90 6.71 6.87
CA THR A 54 -15.96 7.10 5.93
C THR A 54 -17.06 6.04 5.97
N PRO A 55 -18.30 6.40 6.35
CA PRO A 55 -19.41 5.44 6.39
C PRO A 55 -19.90 5.07 4.98
N GLU A 56 -20.55 3.92 4.84
CA GLU A 56 -21.04 3.42 3.54
C GLU A 56 -22.05 4.37 2.86
N THR A 57 -22.77 5.17 3.66
CA THR A 57 -23.74 6.16 3.15
C THR A 57 -23.11 7.45 2.62
N ASP A 58 -21.80 7.64 2.83
CA ASP A 58 -21.11 8.84 2.40
C ASP A 58 -20.90 8.83 0.87
N LYS A 59 -21.05 10.00 0.27
CA LYS A 59 -20.85 10.19 -1.18
C LYS A 59 -19.45 9.75 -1.67
N TYR A 60 -18.43 9.87 -0.83
CA TYR A 60 -17.08 9.45 -1.18
C TYR A 60 -16.92 7.92 -1.10
N TYR A 61 -17.60 7.24 -0.16
CA TYR A 61 -17.65 5.78 -0.16
C TYR A 61 -18.29 5.27 -1.46
N ILE A 62 -19.46 5.78 -1.82
CA ILE A 62 -20.19 5.39 -3.04
C ILE A 62 -19.34 5.64 -4.31
N LYS A 63 -18.70 6.81 -4.39
CA LYS A 63 -17.80 7.12 -5.52
C LYS A 63 -16.58 6.25 -5.57
N THR A 64 -16.04 5.86 -4.42
CA THR A 64 -14.87 4.98 -4.36
C THR A 64 -15.22 3.57 -4.77
N GLN A 65 -16.38 3.07 -4.34
CA GLN A 65 -16.89 1.77 -4.77
C GLN A 65 -17.11 1.74 -6.29
N GLU A 66 -17.69 2.78 -6.86
CA GLU A 66 -17.85 2.92 -8.31
C GLU A 66 -16.50 2.96 -9.05
N LEU A 67 -15.50 3.68 -8.51
CA LEU A 67 -14.14 3.67 -9.07
C LEU A 67 -13.53 2.26 -9.03
N GLY A 68 -13.69 1.53 -7.92
CA GLY A 68 -13.24 0.15 -7.80
C GLY A 68 -13.86 -0.76 -8.85
N ARG A 69 -15.17 -0.61 -9.09
CA ARG A 69 -15.90 -1.33 -10.15
C ARG A 69 -15.31 -1.03 -11.54
N LEU A 70 -15.16 0.26 -11.88
CA LEU A 70 -14.63 0.67 -13.18
C LEU A 70 -13.19 0.16 -13.41
N LEU A 71 -12.35 0.14 -12.38
CA LEU A 71 -11.01 -0.41 -12.45
C LEU A 71 -11.04 -1.92 -12.72
N ALA A 72 -11.91 -2.65 -12.03
CA ALA A 72 -12.08 -4.09 -12.24
C ALA A 72 -12.53 -4.42 -13.66
N GLU A 73 -13.52 -3.72 -14.18
CA GLU A 73 -14.03 -3.87 -15.55
C GLU A 73 -12.95 -3.60 -16.63
N ASN A 74 -11.95 -2.78 -16.29
CA ASN A 74 -10.82 -2.49 -17.17
C ASN A 74 -9.56 -3.32 -16.85
N GLY A 75 -9.66 -4.33 -16.00
CA GLY A 75 -8.58 -5.27 -15.70
C GLY A 75 -7.46 -4.67 -14.81
N HIS A 76 -7.73 -3.58 -14.12
CA HIS A 76 -6.77 -2.97 -13.19
C HIS A 76 -6.97 -3.48 -11.77
N PRO A 77 -5.95 -4.09 -11.13
CA PRO A 77 -5.99 -4.43 -9.71
C PRO A 77 -6.21 -3.19 -8.84
N VAL A 78 -7.11 -3.29 -7.89
CA VAL A 78 -7.34 -2.27 -6.86
C VAL A 78 -6.50 -2.61 -5.64
N ILE A 79 -5.68 -1.68 -5.20
CA ILE A 79 -4.77 -1.84 -4.07
C ILE A 79 -5.15 -0.83 -2.99
N THR A 80 -5.27 -1.29 -1.76
CA THR A 80 -5.55 -0.44 -0.61
C THR A 80 -4.75 -0.89 0.62
N GLY A 81 -4.90 -0.17 1.72
CA GLY A 81 -4.43 -0.63 3.02
C GLY A 81 -5.27 -1.73 3.65
N GLY A 82 -6.30 -2.25 2.98
CA GLY A 82 -7.12 -3.38 3.43
C GLY A 82 -8.08 -3.09 4.59
N GLY A 83 -8.13 -1.88 5.12
CA GLY A 83 -8.99 -1.49 6.24
C GLY A 83 -10.40 -1.08 5.82
N PRO A 84 -11.18 -0.51 6.75
CA PRO A 84 -12.56 -0.06 6.49
C PRO A 84 -12.62 1.28 5.74
N GLY A 85 -13.82 1.79 5.52
CA GLY A 85 -14.10 3.09 4.94
C GLY A 85 -13.75 3.16 3.46
N ILE A 86 -12.97 4.15 3.04
CA ILE A 86 -12.57 4.33 1.63
C ILE A 86 -11.82 3.10 1.08
N MET A 87 -10.99 2.47 1.89
CA MET A 87 -10.27 1.26 1.49
C MET A 87 -11.23 0.12 1.19
N GLU A 88 -12.19 -0.11 2.08
CA GLU A 88 -13.25 -1.10 1.89
C GLU A 88 -14.11 -0.80 0.67
N ALA A 89 -14.52 0.44 0.50
CA ALA A 89 -15.31 0.86 -0.66
C ALA A 89 -14.61 0.50 -1.99
N ALA A 90 -13.31 0.81 -2.09
CA ALA A 90 -12.51 0.49 -3.27
C ALA A 90 -12.41 -1.02 -3.51
N ASN A 91 -12.08 -1.77 -2.45
CA ASN A 91 -11.97 -3.22 -2.49
C ASN A 91 -13.30 -3.86 -2.86
N ARG A 92 -14.40 -3.42 -2.25
CA ARG A 92 -15.75 -3.90 -2.52
C ARG A 92 -16.14 -3.72 -3.98
N GLY A 93 -15.94 -2.51 -4.52
CA GLY A 93 -16.21 -2.23 -5.92
C GLY A 93 -15.44 -3.15 -6.87
N SER A 94 -14.17 -3.43 -6.58
CA SER A 94 -13.38 -4.37 -7.37
C SER A 94 -13.83 -5.81 -7.21
N TYR A 95 -14.02 -6.27 -5.97
CA TYR A 95 -14.36 -7.64 -5.62
C TYR A 95 -15.72 -8.08 -6.19
N GLU A 96 -16.75 -7.25 -6.02
CA GLU A 96 -18.13 -7.54 -6.49
C GLU A 96 -18.22 -7.68 -8.02
N TYR A 97 -17.26 -7.09 -8.75
CA TYR A 97 -17.19 -7.19 -10.22
C TYR A 97 -16.08 -8.13 -10.73
N GLY A 98 -15.62 -9.04 -9.86
CA GLY A 98 -14.65 -10.08 -10.22
C GLY A 98 -13.24 -9.57 -10.51
N GLY A 99 -12.92 -8.34 -10.11
CA GLY A 99 -11.59 -7.76 -10.23
C GLY A 99 -10.65 -8.23 -9.13
N ARG A 100 -9.36 -7.98 -9.32
CA ARG A 100 -8.35 -8.28 -8.32
C ARG A 100 -8.34 -7.17 -7.26
N SER A 101 -8.65 -7.54 -6.03
CA SER A 101 -8.79 -6.65 -4.88
C SER A 101 -7.74 -6.98 -3.83
N VAL A 102 -6.79 -6.07 -3.62
CA VAL A 102 -5.59 -6.30 -2.82
C VAL A 102 -5.60 -5.45 -1.56
N GLY A 103 -5.41 -6.08 -0.41
CA GLY A 103 -5.25 -5.42 0.88
C GLY A 103 -3.82 -5.58 1.43
N LEU A 104 -3.09 -4.48 1.56
CA LEU A 104 -1.79 -4.43 2.22
C LEU A 104 -1.97 -3.92 3.65
N ASN A 105 -2.29 -4.83 4.57
CA ASN A 105 -2.65 -4.54 5.94
C ASN A 105 -1.43 -4.23 6.82
N ILE A 106 -1.66 -3.62 7.96
CA ILE A 106 -0.67 -3.40 9.01
C ILE A 106 -1.15 -4.00 10.32
N LYS A 107 -0.29 -4.72 10.98
CA LYS A 107 -0.57 -5.23 12.32
C LYS A 107 -0.52 -4.10 13.33
N LEU A 108 -1.65 -3.83 13.97
CA LEU A 108 -1.78 -2.79 14.98
C LEU A 108 -1.90 -3.41 16.39
N PRO A 109 -1.52 -2.67 17.47
CA PRO A 109 -1.69 -3.13 18.85
C PRO A 109 -3.16 -3.31 19.28
N PHE A 110 -4.10 -2.77 18.53
CA PHE A 110 -5.55 -2.91 18.70
C PHE A 110 -6.14 -3.67 17.52
N GLU A 111 -7.24 -4.38 17.74
CA GLU A 111 -7.92 -5.14 16.70
C GLU A 111 -8.31 -4.24 15.52
N GLN A 112 -7.75 -4.52 14.37
CA GLN A 112 -8.17 -3.98 13.09
C GLN A 112 -8.28 -5.16 12.12
N HIS A 113 -9.53 -5.50 11.78
CA HIS A 113 -9.75 -6.57 10.81
C HIS A 113 -9.61 -6.05 9.40
N ALA A 114 -9.06 -6.89 8.53
CA ALA A 114 -9.12 -6.67 7.10
C ALA A 114 -10.59 -6.62 6.65
N ASN A 115 -10.88 -5.80 5.65
CA ASN A 115 -12.23 -5.82 5.06
C ASN A 115 -12.44 -7.15 4.29
N GLN A 116 -13.70 -7.57 4.18
CA GLN A 116 -14.07 -8.88 3.60
C GLN A 116 -13.98 -8.95 2.06
N TYR A 117 -13.66 -7.85 1.40
CA TYR A 117 -13.68 -7.73 -0.06
C TYR A 117 -12.27 -7.85 -0.68
N LEU A 118 -11.44 -8.75 -0.17
CA LEU A 118 -10.08 -8.96 -0.64
C LEU A 118 -9.96 -10.28 -1.40
N THR A 119 -9.30 -10.28 -2.55
CA THR A 119 -8.83 -11.49 -3.25
C THR A 119 -7.42 -11.87 -2.83
N ASP A 120 -6.62 -10.87 -2.47
CA ASP A 120 -5.25 -11.01 -2.02
C ASP A 120 -5.03 -10.15 -0.78
N GLU A 121 -4.48 -10.75 0.26
CA GLU A 121 -4.20 -10.07 1.51
C GLU A 121 -2.75 -10.30 1.93
N MET A 122 -2.14 -9.24 2.47
CA MET A 122 -0.85 -9.33 3.14
C MET A 122 -0.82 -8.44 4.36
N GLU A 123 -0.35 -8.98 5.49
CA GLU A 123 -0.14 -8.24 6.73
C GLU A 123 1.34 -7.90 6.93
N PHE A 124 1.64 -6.64 7.18
CA PHE A 124 2.96 -6.11 7.51
C PHE A 124 3.07 -5.84 9.01
N HIS A 125 4.28 -6.01 9.54
CA HIS A 125 4.60 -5.64 10.94
C HIS A 125 5.12 -4.20 11.03
N TYR A 126 5.68 -3.68 9.94
CA TYR A 126 6.34 -2.37 9.91
C TYR A 126 5.72 -1.43 8.89
N PHE A 127 5.36 -0.23 9.33
CA PHE A 127 4.74 0.80 8.49
C PHE A 127 5.58 1.13 7.25
N PHE A 128 6.89 1.32 7.42
CA PHE A 128 7.76 1.68 6.30
C PHE A 128 7.80 0.61 5.19
N ALA A 129 7.81 -0.67 5.56
CA ALA A 129 7.79 -1.77 4.60
C ALA A 129 6.47 -1.78 3.81
N ARG A 130 5.34 -1.61 4.52
CA ARG A 130 4.01 -1.48 3.91
C ARG A 130 3.93 -0.29 2.95
N LYS A 131 4.40 0.89 3.37
CA LYS A 131 4.39 2.11 2.56
C LYS A 131 5.16 1.92 1.26
N VAL A 132 6.37 1.37 1.33
CA VAL A 132 7.17 1.03 0.14
C VAL A 132 6.38 0.14 -0.82
N MET A 133 5.68 -0.89 -0.31
CA MET A 133 4.90 -1.79 -1.15
C MET A 133 3.67 -1.12 -1.76
N LEU A 134 2.93 -0.29 -1.01
CA LEU A 134 1.80 0.49 -1.52
C LEU A 134 2.21 1.41 -2.69
N VAL A 135 3.40 2.01 -2.58
CA VAL A 135 3.96 2.85 -3.64
C VAL A 135 4.43 2.01 -4.83
N MET A 136 5.21 0.95 -4.59
CA MET A 136 5.81 0.15 -5.67
C MET A 136 4.80 -0.68 -6.47
N ALA A 137 3.67 -1.04 -5.86
CA ALA A 137 2.64 -1.88 -6.48
C ALA A 137 1.84 -1.16 -7.57
N SER A 138 1.95 0.17 -7.67
CA SER A 138 0.97 1.00 -8.38
C SER A 138 1.52 1.64 -9.64
N LYS A 139 0.61 1.87 -10.59
CA LYS A 139 0.80 2.67 -11.81
C LYS A 139 0.01 3.98 -11.79
N ALA A 140 -0.89 4.12 -10.83
CA ALA A 140 -1.63 5.34 -10.55
C ALA A 140 -2.10 5.38 -9.10
N TYR A 141 -2.40 6.57 -8.61
CA TYR A 141 -2.86 6.79 -7.24
C TYR A 141 -4.12 7.64 -7.23
N ALA A 142 -5.09 7.29 -6.38
CA ALA A 142 -6.26 8.10 -6.11
C ALA A 142 -6.35 8.43 -4.62
N PHE A 143 -6.42 9.72 -4.31
CA PHE A 143 -6.51 10.22 -2.94
C PHE A 143 -7.90 10.79 -2.69
N PHE A 144 -8.61 10.15 -1.79
CA PHE A 144 -9.91 10.60 -1.26
C PHE A 144 -9.69 11.34 0.06
N PRO A 145 -10.67 12.15 0.53
CA PRO A 145 -10.55 12.81 1.82
C PRO A 145 -10.20 11.83 2.94
N GLY A 146 -9.21 12.21 3.76
CA GLY A 146 -8.69 11.35 4.81
C GLY A 146 -7.94 12.12 5.89
N GLY A 147 -7.41 11.38 6.85
CA GLY A 147 -6.62 11.92 7.96
C GLY A 147 -5.11 11.88 7.72
N LEU A 148 -4.35 11.88 8.81
CA LEU A 148 -2.89 11.92 8.80
C LEU A 148 -2.27 10.77 7.99
N GLY A 149 -2.82 9.55 8.06
CA GLY A 149 -2.31 8.43 7.27
C GLY A 149 -2.42 8.65 5.77
N THR A 150 -3.54 9.25 5.31
CA THR A 150 -3.71 9.60 3.90
C THR A 150 -2.75 10.71 3.45
N LEU A 151 -2.53 11.72 4.31
CA LEU A 151 -1.57 12.80 4.04
C LEU A 151 -0.12 12.30 4.04
N ASP A 152 0.22 11.36 4.89
CA ASP A 152 1.53 10.73 4.96
C ASP A 152 1.86 10.01 3.64
N GLU A 153 0.94 9.18 3.13
CA GLU A 153 1.10 8.49 1.85
C GLU A 153 1.14 9.47 0.67
N LEU A 154 0.31 10.52 0.69
CA LEU A 154 0.33 11.57 -0.33
C LEU A 154 1.69 12.28 -0.36
N SER A 155 2.20 12.68 0.80
CA SER A 155 3.48 13.40 0.91
C SER A 155 4.63 12.54 0.40
N GLU A 156 4.63 11.25 0.68
CA GLU A 156 5.65 10.32 0.20
C GLU A 156 5.61 10.18 -1.33
N VAL A 157 4.44 9.93 -1.92
CA VAL A 157 4.29 9.82 -3.37
C VAL A 157 4.77 11.09 -4.07
N LEU A 158 4.35 12.26 -3.59
CA LEU A 158 4.76 13.55 -4.16
C LEU A 158 6.26 13.79 -4.04
N LEU A 159 6.85 13.48 -2.88
CA LEU A 159 8.29 13.63 -2.65
C LEU A 159 9.11 12.71 -3.56
N LEU A 160 8.71 11.46 -3.71
CA LEU A 160 9.40 10.50 -4.59
C LEU A 160 9.36 10.91 -6.05
N ILE A 161 8.22 11.46 -6.52
CA ILE A 161 8.09 12.01 -7.88
C ILE A 161 8.96 13.28 -8.03
N GLN A 162 8.88 14.20 -7.07
CA GLN A 162 9.62 15.46 -7.09
C GLN A 162 11.13 15.24 -7.13
N THR A 163 11.62 14.28 -6.34
CA THR A 163 13.05 13.97 -6.24
C THR A 163 13.57 13.04 -7.33
N GLY A 164 12.71 12.58 -8.24
CA GLY A 164 13.07 11.63 -9.30
C GLY A 164 13.39 10.21 -8.81
N LYS A 165 13.05 9.88 -7.56
CA LYS A 165 13.19 8.52 -7.00
C LYS A 165 12.12 7.57 -7.51
N MET A 166 11.06 8.12 -8.07
CA MET A 166 9.98 7.38 -8.74
C MET A 166 9.66 8.07 -10.08
N PRO A 167 9.30 7.32 -11.14
CA PRO A 167 8.84 7.91 -12.39
C PRO A 167 7.56 8.73 -12.16
N LYS A 168 7.29 9.68 -13.05
CA LYS A 168 6.04 10.45 -13.00
C LYS A 168 4.85 9.51 -13.21
N MET A 169 4.05 9.35 -12.19
CA MET A 169 2.84 8.52 -12.19
C MET A 169 1.60 9.41 -12.13
N PRO A 170 0.50 9.02 -12.79
CA PRO A 170 -0.78 9.69 -12.59
C PRO A 170 -1.23 9.62 -11.13
N PHE A 171 -1.66 10.75 -10.58
CA PHE A 171 -2.33 10.78 -9.29
C PHE A 171 -3.53 11.72 -9.35
N PHE A 172 -4.58 11.37 -8.64
CA PHE A 172 -5.87 12.05 -8.70
C PHE A 172 -6.33 12.42 -7.29
N PHE A 173 -6.74 13.67 -7.13
CA PHE A 173 -7.44 14.11 -5.92
C PHE A 173 -8.94 14.05 -6.16
N VAL A 174 -9.66 13.40 -5.26
CA VAL A 174 -11.11 13.28 -5.34
C VAL A 174 -11.76 14.11 -4.23
N GLY A 175 -12.38 15.20 -4.63
CA GLY A 175 -13.04 16.13 -3.71
C GLY A 175 -12.54 17.56 -3.90
N LYS A 176 -13.44 18.54 -3.64
CA LYS A 176 -13.11 19.97 -3.77
C LYS A 176 -12.59 20.59 -2.46
N SER A 177 -12.70 19.88 -1.35
CA SER A 177 -12.43 20.36 0.01
C SER A 177 -11.28 19.59 0.67
N TYR A 178 -10.29 19.20 -0.10
CA TYR A 178 -9.10 18.53 0.42
C TYR A 178 -8.01 19.56 0.66
#